data_519bd31c0638bbbfa50fe53abebd2dfa
#
_entry.id   519bd31c0638bbbfa50fe53abebd2dfa
#
_cell.length_a   1.000
_cell.length_b   1.000
_cell.length_c   1.000
_cell.angle_alpha   90.00
_cell.angle_beta   90.00
_cell.angle_gamma   90.00
#
_symmetry.space_group_name_H-M   'P 1'
#
loop_
_entity.id
_entity.type
_entity.pdbx_description
1 polymer ?
#
loop_
_entity_poly.entity_id
_entity_poly.type
_entity_poly.pdbx_seq_one_letter_code
_entity_poly.pdbx_strand_id
1 'polypeptide(L)'
;MKNIKEKATLWLSDTFDSETQNEIQQLITENSDDLTDRFYKDLEFGTGGMRGMMGAGTNRINKYTLGKATQGLCNYLKKTYTDQKLKVAIAYDCRHNSDTFSRLVAEVLSANDIHVVLFEDLRPTPELSFAVNELNCHAGIVLTASHNPPEYNGYKVYWTDGGQIVPPQDKSIIDEVNSLDFSDINFNAKPELITEIGAEVDEAFWKASIKNGTFDIEGREDLKIVFTSLHGTSIKLIPEVLKRAGYSQVHSIKEQEIPNGDFPTVKSPNPEEPEALEMAIALAEKIGADIVLGTDPDSDRIGIAVRDSEGKIKLLNGNQAMVVMTDFLMKQWQQQGKLNGKQFVGSTIVSTSMVNDIAASYGVETKIGLTGFKWIAKMIKDFPELDFIGGGEESFGYMVGDFVRDKDAVTSALLACEIAAAAKSNGSSFYETLLKLYTKHSFYKERLVSFTKKGMDGAAQIKKIMIDLRKNPLTHIDGSKVTFVNDYDASTEKNMITGEEKSIHLPKSNVLIYHTEDGTKVAARPSGTEPKIKFYFSVQSQLDTIENAKAKEQELDKKIDRIITEMAI
;
A
#
# COMPACT_ATOMS: atom_id res chain seq x y z
N MET A 1 17.74 31.82 -1.72
CA MET A 1 18.95 31.47 -2.50
C MET A 1 20.24 31.48 -1.67
N LYS A 2 20.57 32.53 -0.89
CA LYS A 2 21.83 32.56 -0.11
C LYS A 2 21.95 31.35 0.83
N ASN A 3 20.91 31.03 1.58
CA ASN A 3 20.86 29.88 2.49
C ASN A 3 20.98 28.51 1.77
N ILE A 4 20.43 28.37 0.54
CA ILE A 4 20.52 27.12 -0.24
C ILE A 4 21.97 26.83 -0.67
N LYS A 5 22.65 27.85 -1.23
CA LYS A 5 24.08 27.71 -1.63
C LYS A 5 24.98 27.42 -0.42
N GLU A 6 24.72 28.03 0.73
CA GLU A 6 25.43 27.75 1.97
C GLU A 6 25.26 26.29 2.41
N LYS A 7 24.02 25.77 2.40
CA LYS A 7 23.73 24.34 2.69
C LYS A 7 24.45 23.42 1.70
N ALA A 8 24.37 23.71 0.40
CA ALA A 8 25.02 22.90 -0.62
C ALA A 8 26.56 22.90 -0.47
N THR A 9 27.15 24.05 -0.11
CA THR A 9 28.60 24.16 0.10
C THR A 9 29.09 23.25 1.24
N LEU A 10 28.28 22.97 2.26
CA LEU A 10 28.64 22.04 3.33
C LEU A 10 28.89 20.62 2.80
N TRP A 11 28.25 20.26 1.67
CA TRP A 11 28.40 18.96 1.01
C TRP A 11 29.71 18.84 0.18
N LEU A 12 30.52 19.88 0.13
CA LEU A 12 31.88 19.87 -0.45
C LEU A 12 32.95 19.55 0.59
N SER A 13 32.60 19.27 1.85
CA SER A 13 33.55 18.90 2.91
C SER A 13 34.00 17.44 2.79
N ASP A 14 35.07 17.08 3.49
CA ASP A 14 35.64 15.71 3.52
C ASP A 14 34.71 14.65 4.13
N THR A 15 33.57 15.04 4.68
CA THR A 15 32.50 14.13 5.12
C THR A 15 31.88 13.39 3.95
N PHE A 16 31.91 14.01 2.76
CA PHE A 16 31.25 13.48 1.55
C PHE A 16 32.32 12.98 0.57
N ASP A 17 31.98 11.89 -0.16
CA ASP A 17 32.90 11.36 -1.17
C ASP A 17 33.03 12.26 -2.39
N SER A 18 34.08 12.02 -3.18
CA SER A 18 34.41 12.86 -4.33
C SER A 18 33.34 12.88 -5.41
N GLU A 19 32.59 11.80 -5.59
CA GLU A 19 31.50 11.72 -6.56
C GLU A 19 30.36 12.68 -6.15
N THR A 20 29.94 12.61 -4.89
CA THR A 20 28.93 13.52 -4.31
C THR A 20 29.39 14.98 -4.36
N GLN A 21 30.68 15.26 -3.99
CA GLN A 21 31.22 16.61 -4.05
C GLN A 21 31.21 17.16 -5.48
N ASN A 22 31.60 16.35 -6.48
CA ASN A 22 31.63 16.75 -7.89
C ASN A 22 30.21 17.06 -8.41
N GLU A 23 29.23 16.24 -8.10
CA GLU A 23 27.82 16.46 -8.47
C GLU A 23 27.32 17.80 -7.89
N ILE A 24 27.56 18.05 -6.61
CA ILE A 24 27.15 19.29 -5.94
C ILE A 24 27.89 20.50 -6.50
N GLN A 25 29.20 20.39 -6.74
CA GLN A 25 30.02 21.48 -7.32
C GLN A 25 29.52 21.88 -8.71
N GLN A 26 29.13 20.90 -9.53
CA GLN A 26 28.54 21.13 -10.84
C GLN A 26 27.21 21.91 -10.72
N LEU A 27 26.28 21.47 -9.87
CA LEU A 27 25.00 22.13 -9.62
C LEU A 27 25.17 23.59 -9.14
N ILE A 28 26.13 23.85 -8.27
CA ILE A 28 26.48 25.20 -7.78
C ILE A 28 27.01 26.07 -8.94
N THR A 29 27.87 25.50 -9.77
CA THR A 29 28.52 26.21 -10.88
C THR A 29 27.52 26.57 -11.98
N GLU A 30 26.65 25.65 -12.32
CA GLU A 30 25.60 25.84 -13.32
C GLU A 30 24.44 26.72 -12.80
N ASN A 31 24.43 27.05 -11.51
CA ASN A 31 23.35 27.76 -10.82
C ASN A 31 21.97 27.14 -11.12
N SER A 32 21.93 25.81 -11.10
CA SER A 32 20.77 25.00 -11.47
C SER A 32 19.56 25.25 -10.56
N ASP A 33 18.37 25.28 -11.12
CA ASP A 33 17.11 25.33 -10.37
C ASP A 33 16.94 24.06 -9.50
N ASP A 34 17.50 22.93 -9.94
CA ASP A 34 17.52 21.66 -9.22
C ASP A 34 18.30 21.76 -7.89
N LEU A 35 19.31 22.64 -7.79
CA LEU A 35 20.01 22.91 -6.53
C LEU A 35 19.05 23.36 -5.44
N THR A 36 18.08 24.20 -5.77
CA THR A 36 17.06 24.65 -4.81
C THR A 36 16.20 23.50 -4.34
N ASP A 37 15.74 22.65 -5.26
CA ASP A 37 14.88 21.51 -4.93
C ASP A 37 15.61 20.47 -4.06
N ARG A 38 16.92 20.30 -4.25
CA ARG A 38 17.75 19.36 -3.49
C ARG A 38 18.07 19.81 -2.06
N PHE A 39 17.97 21.12 -1.75
CA PHE A 39 18.41 21.67 -0.46
C PHE A 39 17.38 22.57 0.26
N TYR A 40 16.17 22.78 -0.30
CA TYR A 40 15.18 23.66 0.35
C TYR A 40 14.63 23.08 1.66
N LYS A 41 14.64 21.76 1.80
CA LYS A 41 14.30 21.01 3.02
C LYS A 41 15.17 19.77 3.15
N ASP A 42 15.10 19.12 4.28
CA ASP A 42 15.63 17.77 4.46
C ASP A 42 14.55 16.75 4.10
N LEU A 43 14.96 15.59 3.56
CA LEU A 43 14.05 14.50 3.27
C LEU A 43 13.50 13.95 4.59
N GLU A 44 12.20 14.06 4.77
CA GLU A 44 11.55 13.65 6.01
C GLU A 44 11.56 12.12 6.13
N PHE A 45 12.02 11.63 7.26
CA PHE A 45 11.71 10.29 7.71
C PHE A 45 10.27 10.33 8.23
N GLY A 46 9.32 9.90 7.37
CA GLY A 46 7.89 9.88 7.70
C GLY A 46 7.51 8.70 8.59
N THR A 47 6.22 8.58 8.88
CA THR A 47 5.66 7.55 9.77
C THR A 47 5.77 6.10 9.25
N GLY A 48 6.70 5.78 8.40
CA GLY A 48 6.89 4.43 7.83
C GLY A 48 8.21 4.31 7.10
N GLY A 49 9.00 5.40 7.02
CA GLY A 49 10.25 5.44 6.29
C GLY A 49 10.39 6.70 5.44
N MET A 50 11.24 6.65 4.43
CA MET A 50 11.52 7.78 3.51
C MET A 50 11.16 7.39 2.08
N ARG A 51 10.80 8.39 1.27
CA ARG A 51 10.62 8.26 -0.19
C ARG A 51 10.98 9.58 -0.86
N GLY A 52 11.76 9.53 -1.92
CA GLY A 52 12.17 10.72 -2.66
C GLY A 52 12.89 10.37 -3.96
N MET A 53 13.18 11.40 -4.74
CA MET A 53 14.04 11.28 -5.91
C MET A 53 15.47 10.95 -5.48
N MET A 54 16.19 10.19 -6.30
CA MET A 54 17.60 9.87 -6.07
C MET A 54 18.51 11.04 -6.48
N GLY A 55 19.71 11.14 -5.87
CA GLY A 55 20.73 12.13 -6.17
C GLY A 55 21.39 12.74 -4.92
N ALA A 56 22.42 13.55 -5.10
CA ALA A 56 23.05 14.27 -3.99
C ALA A 56 22.15 15.40 -3.46
N GLY A 57 22.16 15.61 -2.15
CA GLY A 57 21.39 16.65 -1.46
C GLY A 57 20.56 16.15 -0.29
N THR A 58 20.15 17.06 0.60
CA THR A 58 19.41 16.71 1.81
C THR A 58 17.96 16.27 1.53
N ASN A 59 17.37 16.72 0.40
CA ASN A 59 16.00 16.35 -0.02
C ASN A 59 16.03 15.26 -1.12
N ARG A 60 16.97 14.32 -1.02
CA ARG A 60 17.16 13.22 -1.99
C ARG A 60 17.43 11.90 -1.26
N ILE A 61 17.11 10.79 -1.93
CA ILE A 61 17.59 9.46 -1.52
C ILE A 61 19.01 9.27 -2.04
N ASN A 62 19.93 9.07 -1.12
CA ASN A 62 21.35 8.84 -1.40
C ASN A 62 22.05 8.14 -0.23
N LYS A 63 23.32 7.82 -0.41
CA LYS A 63 24.20 7.18 0.60
C LYS A 63 24.10 7.82 1.99
N TYR A 64 24.07 9.15 2.05
CA TYR A 64 24.14 9.89 3.32
C TYR A 64 22.77 9.98 4.00
N THR A 65 21.70 10.22 3.25
CA THR A 65 20.35 10.26 3.82
C THR A 65 19.88 8.87 4.28
N LEU A 66 20.21 7.81 3.53
CA LEU A 66 19.97 6.42 3.93
C LEU A 66 20.88 6.02 5.11
N GLY A 67 22.15 6.37 5.06
CA GLY A 67 23.11 6.10 6.15
C GLY A 67 22.66 6.74 7.46
N LYS A 68 22.24 8.01 7.43
CA LYS A 68 21.73 8.75 8.59
C LYS A 68 20.47 8.11 9.16
N ALA A 69 19.51 7.73 8.31
CA ALA A 69 18.29 7.04 8.71
C ALA A 69 18.60 5.69 9.36
N THR A 70 19.54 4.92 8.77
CA THR A 70 19.97 3.62 9.30
C THR A 70 20.73 3.77 10.61
N GLN A 71 21.59 4.77 10.76
CA GLN A 71 22.29 5.04 12.02
C GLN A 71 21.31 5.40 13.14
N GLY A 72 20.28 6.23 12.85
CA GLY A 72 19.23 6.54 13.82
C GLY A 72 18.43 5.30 14.23
N LEU A 73 18.10 4.43 13.28
CA LEU A 73 17.47 3.14 13.58
C LEU A 73 18.37 2.25 14.48
N CYS A 74 19.68 2.17 14.18
CA CYS A 74 20.63 1.44 15.00
C CYS A 74 20.65 1.96 16.44
N ASN A 75 20.70 3.27 16.63
CA ASN A 75 20.71 3.91 17.95
C ASN A 75 19.44 3.57 18.72
N TYR A 76 18.29 3.65 18.08
CA TYR A 76 17.01 3.31 18.69
C TYR A 76 16.91 1.83 19.06
N LEU A 77 17.31 0.92 18.17
CA LEU A 77 17.32 -0.52 18.44
C LEU A 77 18.19 -0.88 19.65
N LYS A 78 19.42 -0.33 19.73
CA LYS A 78 20.33 -0.55 20.86
C LYS A 78 19.79 -0.01 22.17
N LYS A 79 19.06 1.11 22.17
CA LYS A 79 18.39 1.67 23.34
C LYS A 79 17.19 0.82 23.79
N THR A 80 16.47 0.25 22.83
CA THR A 80 15.24 -0.53 23.08
C THR A 80 15.55 -1.94 23.56
N TYR A 81 16.58 -2.58 22.99
CA TYR A 81 16.94 -3.98 23.23
C TYR A 81 18.35 -4.08 23.82
N THR A 82 18.52 -3.58 25.03
CA THR A 82 19.79 -3.68 25.76
C THR A 82 20.16 -5.15 25.98
N ASP A 83 21.45 -5.47 25.83
CA ASP A 83 22.04 -6.80 26.06
C ASP A 83 21.49 -7.94 25.15
N GLN A 84 20.86 -7.59 24.01
CA GLN A 84 20.40 -8.55 23.02
C GLN A 84 21.28 -8.51 21.77
N LYS A 85 21.43 -9.68 21.12
CA LYS A 85 22.02 -9.76 19.77
C LYS A 85 20.97 -9.34 18.76
N LEU A 86 21.12 -8.11 18.26
CA LEU A 86 20.18 -7.54 17.29
C LEU A 86 20.31 -8.19 15.94
N LYS A 87 19.19 -8.36 15.24
CA LYS A 87 19.10 -8.88 13.88
C LYS A 87 18.10 -8.06 13.06
N VAL A 88 18.47 -7.70 11.83
CA VAL A 88 17.62 -6.93 10.90
C VAL A 88 17.59 -7.63 9.55
N ALA A 89 16.38 -7.76 8.98
CA ALA A 89 16.18 -8.29 7.63
C ALA A 89 16.14 -7.15 6.61
N ILE A 90 16.70 -7.36 5.41
CA ILE A 90 16.68 -6.38 4.32
C ILE A 90 16.24 -7.04 3.03
N ALA A 91 15.24 -6.44 2.35
CA ALA A 91 14.85 -6.73 0.99
C ALA A 91 14.88 -5.48 0.12
N TYR A 92 14.80 -5.66 -1.18
CA TYR A 92 14.81 -4.56 -2.14
C TYR A 92 14.05 -4.93 -3.42
N ASP A 93 13.54 -3.91 -4.12
CA ASP A 93 12.85 -4.08 -5.40
C ASP A 93 13.80 -3.93 -6.62
N CYS A 94 13.21 -3.89 -7.81
CA CYS A 94 13.92 -3.81 -9.09
C CYS A 94 14.41 -2.40 -9.46
N ARG A 95 14.19 -1.39 -8.62
CA ARG A 95 14.53 0.01 -8.93
C ARG A 95 16.04 0.23 -9.00
N HIS A 96 16.43 1.26 -9.77
CA HIS A 96 17.82 1.69 -9.81
C HIS A 96 18.37 1.90 -8.41
N ASN A 97 19.57 1.42 -8.18
CA ASN A 97 20.31 1.48 -6.92
C ASN A 97 19.66 0.76 -5.72
N SER A 98 18.53 0.05 -5.86
CA SER A 98 17.94 -0.66 -4.72
C SER A 98 18.87 -1.71 -4.14
N ASP A 99 19.59 -2.45 -4.97
CA ASP A 99 20.63 -3.41 -4.61
C ASP A 99 21.82 -2.74 -3.89
N THR A 100 22.36 -1.68 -4.48
CA THR A 100 23.49 -0.90 -3.92
C THR A 100 23.11 -0.25 -2.59
N PHE A 101 21.91 0.33 -2.50
CA PHE A 101 21.41 0.92 -1.27
C PHE A 101 21.12 -0.12 -0.19
N SER A 102 20.66 -1.31 -0.56
CA SER A 102 20.44 -2.39 0.41
C SER A 102 21.76 -2.86 1.04
N ARG A 103 22.83 -2.98 0.25
CA ARG A 103 24.18 -3.30 0.73
C ARG A 103 24.73 -2.19 1.62
N LEU A 104 24.59 -0.93 1.23
CA LEU A 104 24.96 0.22 2.06
C LEU A 104 24.27 0.20 3.43
N VAL A 105 22.95 -0.06 3.45
CA VAL A 105 22.15 -0.17 4.68
C VAL A 105 22.68 -1.33 5.54
N ALA A 106 22.97 -2.49 4.92
CA ALA A 106 23.55 -3.64 5.59
C ALA A 106 24.94 -3.32 6.19
N GLU A 107 25.78 -2.57 5.47
CA GLU A 107 27.08 -2.13 5.96
C GLU A 107 26.96 -1.23 7.19
N VAL A 108 26.06 -0.23 7.18
CA VAL A 108 25.85 0.66 8.34
C VAL A 108 25.30 -0.11 9.54
N LEU A 109 24.37 -1.05 9.35
CA LEU A 109 23.86 -1.92 10.41
C LEU A 109 24.98 -2.79 11.01
N SER A 110 25.77 -3.45 10.16
CA SER A 110 26.88 -4.31 10.60
C SER A 110 27.98 -3.51 11.34
N ALA A 111 28.28 -2.29 10.86
CA ALA A 111 29.21 -1.36 11.54
C ALA A 111 28.75 -1.01 12.96
N ASN A 112 27.47 -1.12 13.23
CA ASN A 112 26.83 -0.91 14.51
C ASN A 112 26.61 -2.19 15.33
N ASP A 113 27.30 -3.29 15.03
CA ASP A 113 27.21 -4.60 15.71
C ASP A 113 25.83 -5.26 15.62
N ILE A 114 25.09 -5.00 14.52
CA ILE A 114 23.79 -5.60 14.25
C ILE A 114 23.97 -6.68 13.19
N HIS A 115 23.50 -7.89 13.46
CA HIS A 115 23.47 -8.97 12.47
C HIS A 115 22.43 -8.66 11.39
N VAL A 116 22.82 -8.76 10.14
CA VAL A 116 21.97 -8.49 8.99
C VAL A 116 21.69 -9.78 8.23
N VAL A 117 20.43 -10.01 7.90
CA VAL A 117 20.00 -11.01 6.92
C VAL A 117 19.50 -10.28 5.69
N LEU A 118 20.30 -10.31 4.62
CA LEU A 118 20.07 -9.60 3.36
C LEU A 118 19.62 -10.59 2.30
N PHE A 119 18.49 -10.33 1.65
CA PHE A 119 18.12 -11.14 0.50
C PHE A 119 19.16 -11.02 -0.62
N GLU A 120 19.59 -12.19 -1.14
CA GLU A 120 20.62 -12.30 -2.20
C GLU A 120 20.24 -11.62 -3.51
N ASP A 121 18.91 -11.48 -3.75
CA ASP A 121 18.33 -10.87 -4.92
C ASP A 121 17.02 -10.20 -4.52
N LEU A 122 16.42 -9.40 -5.42
CA LEU A 122 15.17 -8.68 -5.17
C LEU A 122 14.06 -9.60 -4.62
N ARG A 123 13.32 -9.11 -3.64
CA ARG A 123 12.16 -9.80 -3.05
C ARG A 123 11.04 -8.81 -2.71
N PRO A 124 9.79 -9.32 -2.71
CA PRO A 124 8.60 -8.52 -2.39
C PRO A 124 8.57 -7.96 -0.98
N THR A 125 7.93 -6.82 -0.83
CA THR A 125 7.61 -6.22 0.48
C THR A 125 6.92 -7.20 1.45
N PRO A 126 5.86 -7.97 1.06
CA PRO A 126 5.24 -8.95 1.94
C PRO A 126 6.17 -10.07 2.39
N GLU A 127 7.10 -10.49 1.56
CA GLU A 127 8.07 -11.52 1.95
C GLU A 127 9.05 -11.00 3.00
N LEU A 128 9.47 -9.73 2.93
CA LEU A 128 10.23 -9.15 4.03
C LEU A 128 9.43 -9.13 5.33
N SER A 129 8.17 -8.69 5.29
CA SER A 129 7.29 -8.70 6.46
C SER A 129 7.22 -10.10 7.10
N PHE A 130 7.08 -11.13 6.28
CA PHE A 130 7.13 -12.53 6.69
C PHE A 130 8.50 -12.92 7.27
N ALA A 131 9.59 -12.56 6.60
CA ALA A 131 10.96 -12.91 7.02
C ALA A 131 11.33 -12.30 8.39
N VAL A 132 10.80 -11.12 8.73
CA VAL A 132 11.01 -10.51 10.06
C VAL A 132 10.53 -11.45 11.16
N ASN A 133 9.34 -12.04 11.00
CA ASN A 133 8.78 -12.99 11.97
C ASN A 133 9.46 -14.36 11.89
N GLU A 134 9.60 -14.93 10.70
CA GLU A 134 10.17 -16.27 10.47
C GLU A 134 11.60 -16.38 10.99
N LEU A 135 12.39 -15.34 10.79
CA LEU A 135 13.80 -15.30 11.21
C LEU A 135 14.00 -14.65 12.59
N ASN A 136 12.93 -14.27 13.30
CA ASN A 136 13.00 -13.57 14.58
C ASN A 136 13.89 -12.32 14.52
N CYS A 137 13.64 -11.43 13.57
CA CYS A 137 14.35 -10.17 13.44
C CYS A 137 13.75 -9.08 14.35
N HIS A 138 14.57 -8.13 14.76
CA HIS A 138 14.14 -6.99 15.59
C HIS A 138 13.57 -5.85 14.73
N ALA A 139 13.91 -5.84 13.44
CA ALA A 139 13.39 -4.92 12.45
C ALA A 139 13.55 -5.50 11.05
N GLY A 140 12.84 -4.90 10.09
CA GLY A 140 13.00 -5.16 8.66
C GLY A 140 13.12 -3.86 7.88
N ILE A 141 13.77 -3.90 6.73
CA ILE A 141 13.94 -2.75 5.85
C ILE A 141 13.68 -3.19 4.41
N VAL A 142 12.88 -2.39 3.67
CA VAL A 142 12.71 -2.58 2.21
C VAL A 142 13.15 -1.32 1.48
N LEU A 143 14.07 -1.49 0.51
CA LEU A 143 14.46 -0.43 -0.42
C LEU A 143 13.51 -0.45 -1.61
N THR A 144 12.55 0.47 -1.62
CA THR A 144 11.51 0.57 -2.65
C THR A 144 10.83 1.93 -2.64
N ALA A 145 10.34 2.36 -3.79
CA ALA A 145 9.39 3.45 -3.90
C ALA A 145 8.03 2.99 -4.46
N SER A 146 7.69 1.67 -4.33
CA SER A 146 6.43 1.08 -4.83
C SER A 146 6.23 1.43 -6.33
N HIS A 147 5.15 2.05 -6.70
CA HIS A 147 4.78 2.42 -8.07
C HIS A 147 5.22 3.83 -8.51
N ASN A 148 6.05 4.54 -7.73
CA ASN A 148 6.55 5.85 -8.14
C ASN A 148 7.41 5.76 -9.44
N PRO A 149 7.61 6.88 -10.17
CA PRO A 149 8.49 6.94 -11.34
C PRO A 149 9.91 6.41 -11.11
N PRO A 150 10.66 6.07 -12.18
CA PRO A 150 11.99 5.44 -12.10
C PRO A 150 13.04 6.21 -11.27
N GLU A 151 12.98 7.54 -11.26
CA GLU A 151 13.91 8.41 -10.54
C GLU A 151 13.73 8.38 -9.01
N TYR A 152 12.67 7.72 -8.50
CA TYR A 152 12.40 7.60 -7.07
C TYR A 152 12.94 6.30 -6.50
N ASN A 153 13.39 6.39 -5.24
CA ASN A 153 13.62 5.24 -4.37
C ASN A 153 13.11 5.56 -2.95
N GLY A 154 13.23 4.61 -2.03
CA GLY A 154 12.75 4.80 -0.66
C GLY A 154 13.28 3.74 0.30
N TYR A 155 12.88 3.89 1.55
CA TYR A 155 13.36 3.11 2.69
C TYR A 155 12.16 2.91 3.63
N LYS A 156 11.53 1.74 3.58
CA LYS A 156 10.43 1.35 4.48
C LYS A 156 11.00 0.60 5.68
N VAL A 157 10.50 0.88 6.89
CA VAL A 157 10.93 0.19 8.11
C VAL A 157 9.79 -0.60 8.73
N TYR A 158 10.10 -1.83 9.12
CA TYR A 158 9.21 -2.81 9.75
C TYR A 158 9.70 -3.13 11.16
N TRP A 159 8.77 -3.41 12.06
CA TRP A 159 9.08 -3.74 13.46
C TRP A 159 9.09 -5.25 13.68
N THR A 160 9.34 -5.68 14.93
CA THR A 160 9.46 -7.09 15.34
C THR A 160 8.24 -7.96 15.02
N ASP A 161 7.08 -7.36 14.82
CA ASP A 161 5.84 -8.05 14.46
C ASP A 161 5.66 -8.19 12.93
N GLY A 162 6.65 -7.77 12.14
CA GLY A 162 6.58 -7.75 10.69
C GLY A 162 5.71 -6.63 10.11
N GLY A 163 5.08 -5.81 10.95
CA GLY A 163 4.31 -4.64 10.51
C GLY A 163 5.18 -3.41 10.32
N GLN A 164 4.79 -2.53 9.41
CA GLN A 164 5.45 -1.24 9.23
C GLN A 164 5.37 -0.42 10.52
N ILE A 165 6.44 0.32 10.88
CA ILE A 165 6.49 1.09 12.12
C ILE A 165 5.32 2.07 12.25
N VAL A 166 4.81 2.17 13.48
CA VAL A 166 3.72 3.05 13.91
C VAL A 166 4.10 3.73 15.23
N PRO A 167 3.35 4.73 15.72
CA PRO A 167 3.61 5.28 17.05
C PRO A 167 3.59 4.19 18.14
N PRO A 168 4.54 4.28 19.13
CA PRO A 168 5.52 5.35 19.34
C PRO A 168 6.86 5.18 18.61
N GLN A 169 7.11 4.03 17.95
CA GLN A 169 8.40 3.67 17.38
C GLN A 169 8.82 4.64 16.26
N ASP A 170 7.89 5.01 15.37
CA ASP A 170 8.15 5.94 14.27
C ASP A 170 8.72 7.28 14.77
N LYS A 171 8.06 7.87 15.76
CA LYS A 171 8.52 9.14 16.35
C LYS A 171 9.89 8.99 17.02
N SER A 172 10.11 7.92 17.77
CA SER A 172 11.36 7.71 18.48
C SER A 172 12.54 7.53 17.52
N ILE A 173 12.32 6.82 16.39
CA ILE A 173 13.32 6.68 15.34
C ILE A 173 13.58 8.03 14.66
N ILE A 174 12.53 8.80 14.36
CA ILE A 174 12.65 10.14 13.78
C ILE A 174 13.49 11.06 14.69
N ASP A 175 13.26 11.02 16.00
CA ASP A 175 14.00 11.83 16.97
C ASP A 175 15.49 11.44 16.98
N GLU A 176 15.83 10.14 16.91
CA GLU A 176 17.21 9.67 16.78
C GLU A 176 17.84 10.17 15.46
N VAL A 177 17.17 9.99 14.32
CA VAL A 177 17.64 10.44 13.00
C VAL A 177 17.90 11.94 13.00
N ASN A 178 17.01 12.74 13.56
CA ASN A 178 17.12 14.20 13.58
C ASN A 178 18.24 14.70 14.51
N SER A 179 18.65 13.91 15.50
CA SER A 179 19.73 14.26 16.42
C SER A 179 21.15 14.07 15.85
N LEU A 180 21.27 13.41 14.68
CA LEU A 180 22.55 13.07 14.06
C LEU A 180 22.97 14.10 13.03
N ASP A 181 24.30 14.26 12.88
CA ASP A 181 24.93 14.85 11.71
C ASP A 181 25.40 13.76 10.74
N PHE A 182 25.72 14.11 9.49
CA PHE A 182 26.23 13.14 8.50
C PHE A 182 27.58 12.53 8.88
N SER A 183 28.38 13.23 9.69
CA SER A 183 29.66 12.73 10.26
C SER A 183 29.47 11.64 11.33
N ASP A 184 28.26 11.49 11.90
CA ASP A 184 27.96 10.49 12.93
C ASP A 184 27.67 9.11 12.34
N ILE A 185 27.56 9.00 11.02
CA ILE A 185 27.28 7.74 10.34
C ILE A 185 28.53 6.85 10.39
N ASN A 186 28.37 5.64 10.94
CA ASN A 186 29.44 4.66 10.94
C ASN A 186 29.38 3.79 9.67
N PHE A 187 30.32 4.02 8.76
CA PHE A 187 30.48 3.25 7.52
C PHE A 187 31.52 2.11 7.63
N ASN A 188 32.07 1.82 8.81
CA ASN A 188 33.09 0.78 9.01
C ASN A 188 32.41 -0.60 9.08
N ALA A 189 32.01 -1.12 7.93
CA ALA A 189 31.29 -2.37 7.80
C ALA A 189 32.02 -3.57 8.44
N LYS A 190 31.24 -4.51 8.96
CA LYS A 190 31.66 -5.81 9.48
C LYS A 190 31.01 -6.91 8.62
N PRO A 191 31.67 -7.34 7.51
CA PRO A 191 31.07 -8.27 6.57
C PRO A 191 30.67 -9.61 7.20
N GLU A 192 31.33 -10.04 8.27
CA GLU A 192 31.02 -11.27 9.02
C GLU A 192 29.67 -11.22 9.74
N LEU A 193 29.06 -10.05 9.87
CA LEU A 193 27.72 -9.86 10.42
C LEU A 193 26.62 -9.78 9.34
N ILE A 194 26.99 -9.88 8.07
CA ILE A 194 26.04 -9.87 6.95
C ILE A 194 25.92 -11.27 6.39
N THR A 195 24.71 -11.83 6.45
CA THR A 195 24.38 -13.17 5.90
C THR A 195 23.38 -13.01 4.76
N GLU A 196 23.68 -13.59 3.61
CA GLU A 196 22.71 -13.65 2.51
C GLU A 196 21.68 -14.75 2.77
N ILE A 197 20.41 -14.47 2.43
CA ILE A 197 19.26 -15.37 2.52
C ILE A 197 18.49 -15.37 1.19
N GLY A 198 17.67 -16.39 0.94
CA GLY A 198 16.90 -16.48 -0.31
C GLY A 198 15.96 -17.68 -0.31
N ALA A 199 16.33 -18.76 -1.02
CA ALA A 199 15.46 -19.88 -1.32
C ALA A 199 14.78 -20.54 -0.11
N GLU A 200 15.40 -20.55 1.05
CA GLU A 200 14.81 -21.09 2.29
C GLU A 200 13.64 -20.24 2.79
N VAL A 201 13.72 -18.92 2.63
CA VAL A 201 12.63 -18.00 2.98
C VAL A 201 11.53 -18.06 1.94
N ASP A 202 11.88 -18.08 0.64
CA ASP A 202 10.93 -18.29 -0.46
C ASP A 202 10.07 -19.54 -0.21
N GLU A 203 10.72 -20.66 0.14
CA GLU A 203 10.04 -21.94 0.40
C GLU A 203 9.09 -21.86 1.59
N ALA A 204 9.51 -21.22 2.68
CA ALA A 204 8.66 -20.99 3.84
C ALA A 204 7.47 -20.09 3.53
N PHE A 205 7.71 -19.01 2.76
CA PHE A 205 6.69 -18.07 2.35
C PHE A 205 5.64 -18.71 1.42
N TRP A 206 6.07 -19.50 0.40
CA TRP A 206 5.14 -20.24 -0.46
C TRP A 206 4.26 -21.21 0.34
N LYS A 207 4.83 -21.94 1.29
CA LYS A 207 4.06 -22.84 2.17
C LYS A 207 3.03 -22.08 3.00
N ALA A 208 3.43 -20.93 3.57
CA ALA A 208 2.52 -20.09 4.34
C ALA A 208 1.41 -19.50 3.46
N SER A 209 1.74 -19.00 2.26
CA SER A 209 0.76 -18.46 1.31
C SER A 209 -0.25 -19.52 0.87
N ILE A 210 0.21 -20.74 0.52
CA ILE A 210 -0.68 -21.84 0.15
C ILE A 210 -1.57 -22.23 1.32
N LYS A 211 -1.02 -22.38 2.53
CA LYS A 211 -1.79 -22.73 3.72
C LYS A 211 -2.94 -21.74 4.02
N ASN A 212 -2.71 -20.45 3.78
CA ASN A 212 -3.68 -19.39 4.11
C ASN A 212 -4.56 -19.00 2.90
N GLY A 213 -4.05 -19.15 1.68
CA GLY A 213 -4.69 -18.66 0.45
C GLY A 213 -5.41 -19.74 -0.37
N THR A 214 -5.31 -21.03 -0.02
CA THR A 214 -6.02 -22.13 -0.72
C THR A 214 -7.09 -22.77 0.14
N PHE A 215 -8.11 -23.28 -0.55
CA PHE A 215 -9.27 -23.93 0.05
C PHE A 215 -9.56 -25.23 -0.70
N ASP A 216 -10.57 -25.96 -0.30
CA ASP A 216 -11.02 -27.18 -1.01
C ASP A 216 -11.85 -26.80 -2.25
N ILE A 217 -11.14 -26.39 -3.34
CA ILE A 217 -11.71 -25.89 -4.59
C ILE A 217 -11.28 -26.80 -5.74
N GLU A 218 -12.26 -27.21 -6.55
CA GLU A 218 -12.03 -27.97 -7.80
C GLU A 218 -11.82 -27.01 -9.00
N GLY A 219 -11.26 -27.53 -10.10
CA GLY A 219 -11.16 -26.83 -11.39
C GLY A 219 -10.03 -25.82 -11.49
N ARG A 220 -9.01 -25.91 -10.62
CA ARG A 220 -7.81 -25.02 -10.70
C ARG A 220 -7.06 -25.19 -12.02
N GLU A 221 -6.98 -26.42 -12.52
CA GLU A 221 -6.33 -26.78 -13.79
C GLU A 221 -7.03 -26.17 -15.01
N ASP A 222 -8.33 -25.88 -14.90
CA ASP A 222 -9.15 -25.30 -15.98
C ASP A 222 -9.11 -23.77 -16.00
N LEU A 223 -8.62 -23.13 -14.93
CA LEU A 223 -8.57 -21.67 -14.85
C LEU A 223 -7.41 -21.14 -15.69
N LYS A 224 -7.72 -20.30 -16.68
CA LYS A 224 -6.74 -19.65 -17.52
C LYS A 224 -6.41 -18.25 -17.00
N ILE A 225 -5.15 -18.05 -16.59
CA ILE A 225 -4.66 -16.86 -15.88
C ILE A 225 -3.68 -16.13 -16.77
N VAL A 226 -3.81 -14.81 -16.89
CA VAL A 226 -2.75 -13.93 -17.40
C VAL A 226 -2.16 -13.16 -16.24
N PHE A 227 -0.82 -13.13 -16.16
CA PHE A 227 -0.07 -12.49 -15.09
C PHE A 227 0.94 -11.48 -15.62
N THR A 228 1.09 -10.36 -14.94
CA THR A 228 2.20 -9.43 -15.12
C THR A 228 2.75 -8.93 -13.79
N SER A 229 4.08 -8.94 -13.68
CA SER A 229 4.80 -8.35 -12.55
C SER A 229 5.07 -6.85 -12.72
N LEU A 230 4.69 -6.26 -13.85
CA LEU A 230 5.05 -4.87 -14.24
C LEU A 230 6.54 -4.59 -14.00
N HIS A 231 7.42 -5.51 -14.45
CA HIS A 231 8.87 -5.48 -14.25
C HIS A 231 9.32 -5.60 -12.77
N GLY A 232 8.44 -6.01 -11.86
CA GLY A 232 8.67 -6.02 -10.42
C GLY A 232 9.08 -7.39 -9.85
N THR A 233 9.05 -7.45 -8.53
CA THR A 233 9.55 -8.58 -7.72
C THR A 233 8.67 -9.83 -7.77
N SER A 234 7.37 -9.68 -8.04
CA SER A 234 6.39 -10.78 -7.99
C SER A 234 6.65 -11.89 -9.01
N ILE A 235 7.46 -11.62 -10.06
CA ILE A 235 7.80 -12.64 -11.07
C ILE A 235 8.46 -13.87 -10.45
N LYS A 236 9.16 -13.72 -9.35
CA LYS A 236 9.80 -14.83 -8.65
C LYS A 236 8.81 -15.68 -7.84
N LEU A 237 7.77 -15.07 -7.30
CA LEU A 237 6.92 -15.74 -6.32
C LEU A 237 5.54 -16.16 -6.87
N ILE A 238 4.84 -15.28 -7.60
CA ILE A 238 3.45 -15.55 -8.00
C ILE A 238 3.34 -16.74 -8.96
N PRO A 239 4.14 -16.87 -10.04
CA PRO A 239 4.03 -18.04 -10.91
C PRO A 239 4.27 -19.36 -10.17
N GLU A 240 5.21 -19.38 -9.23
CA GLU A 240 5.55 -20.60 -8.48
C GLU A 240 4.47 -20.94 -7.44
N VAL A 241 3.92 -19.96 -6.69
CA VAL A 241 2.85 -20.23 -5.73
C VAL A 241 1.59 -20.74 -6.43
N LEU A 242 1.22 -20.17 -7.57
CA LEU A 242 0.10 -20.63 -8.39
C LEU A 242 0.31 -22.05 -8.89
N LYS A 243 1.48 -22.36 -9.44
CA LYS A 243 1.85 -23.70 -9.89
C LYS A 243 1.78 -24.73 -8.78
N ARG A 244 2.33 -24.42 -7.60
CA ARG A 244 2.29 -25.30 -6.42
C ARG A 244 0.87 -25.51 -5.88
N ALA A 245 0.00 -24.52 -6.05
CA ALA A 245 -1.42 -24.62 -5.70
C ALA A 245 -2.25 -25.40 -6.74
N GLY A 246 -1.65 -25.82 -7.87
CA GLY A 246 -2.32 -26.64 -8.88
C GLY A 246 -2.83 -25.89 -10.12
N TYR A 247 -2.48 -24.62 -10.26
CA TYR A 247 -2.81 -23.84 -11.46
C TYR A 247 -1.79 -24.12 -12.57
N SER A 248 -2.23 -24.73 -13.68
CA SER A 248 -1.36 -25.13 -14.78
C SER A 248 -1.38 -24.18 -15.98
N GLN A 249 -2.38 -23.28 -16.07
CA GLN A 249 -2.57 -22.38 -17.21
C GLN A 249 -2.24 -20.92 -16.86
N VAL A 250 -1.01 -20.66 -16.43
CA VAL A 250 -0.50 -19.33 -16.12
C VAL A 250 0.31 -18.79 -17.29
N HIS A 251 -0.10 -17.66 -17.85
CA HIS A 251 0.50 -16.99 -19.00
C HIS A 251 1.04 -15.62 -18.59
N SER A 252 2.35 -15.48 -18.46
CA SER A 252 3.00 -14.22 -18.12
C SER A 252 3.24 -13.34 -19.35
N ILE A 253 3.27 -12.03 -19.16
CA ILE A 253 3.65 -11.05 -20.19
C ILE A 253 5.17 -11.03 -20.32
N LYS A 254 5.66 -11.60 -21.42
CA LYS A 254 7.11 -11.83 -21.68
C LYS A 254 7.95 -10.56 -21.59
N GLU A 255 7.42 -9.45 -22.11
CA GLU A 255 8.06 -8.15 -22.12
C GLU A 255 8.20 -7.54 -20.73
N GLN A 256 7.42 -8.03 -19.75
CA GLN A 256 7.36 -7.53 -18.37
C GLN A 256 7.91 -8.52 -17.33
N GLU A 257 8.38 -9.70 -17.74
CA GLU A 257 8.94 -10.73 -16.83
C GLU A 257 10.31 -10.34 -16.26
N ILE A 258 11.08 -9.52 -16.99
CA ILE A 258 12.42 -9.12 -16.54
C ILE A 258 12.30 -7.91 -15.63
N PRO A 259 12.74 -8.02 -14.36
CA PRO A 259 12.77 -6.88 -13.45
C PRO A 259 13.60 -5.73 -14.02
N ASN A 260 13.02 -4.53 -14.04
CA ASN A 260 13.67 -3.36 -14.65
C ASN A 260 13.18 -2.06 -14.02
N GLY A 261 14.09 -1.28 -13.44
CA GLY A 261 13.78 -0.02 -12.77
C GLY A 261 13.35 1.13 -13.71
N ASP A 262 13.53 0.99 -15.02
CA ASP A 262 13.02 1.95 -16.02
C ASP A 262 11.56 1.74 -16.38
N PHE A 263 10.97 0.57 -16.04
CA PHE A 263 9.58 0.21 -16.38
C PHE A 263 9.22 0.47 -17.84
N PRO A 264 9.98 -0.04 -18.84
CA PRO A 264 9.98 0.46 -20.22
C PRO A 264 8.66 0.27 -20.99
N THR A 265 7.75 -0.57 -20.50
CA THR A 265 6.48 -0.87 -21.17
C THR A 265 5.30 -0.07 -20.61
N VAL A 266 5.50 0.69 -19.52
CA VAL A 266 4.43 1.44 -18.85
C VAL A 266 4.92 2.84 -18.43
N LYS A 267 4.02 3.81 -18.35
CA LYS A 267 4.35 5.14 -17.82
C LYS A 267 4.45 5.15 -16.29
N SER A 268 3.66 4.32 -15.67
CA SER A 268 3.60 4.14 -14.22
C SER A 268 3.37 2.65 -13.95
N PRO A 269 4.20 1.99 -13.15
CA PRO A 269 4.02 0.57 -12.82
C PRO A 269 2.97 0.39 -11.71
N ASN A 270 1.82 1.04 -11.86
CA ASN A 270 0.73 1.05 -10.89
C ASN A 270 -0.45 0.22 -11.39
N PRO A 271 -0.77 -0.94 -10.81
CA PRO A 271 -1.87 -1.79 -11.25
C PRO A 271 -3.26 -1.19 -11.04
N GLU A 272 -3.37 -0.03 -10.36
CA GLU A 272 -4.60 0.76 -10.28
C GLU A 272 -4.94 1.45 -11.61
N GLU A 273 -3.94 1.66 -12.46
CA GLU A 273 -4.07 2.37 -13.73
C GLU A 273 -4.35 1.35 -14.85
N PRO A 274 -5.50 1.47 -15.58
CA PRO A 274 -5.84 0.54 -16.65
C PRO A 274 -4.74 0.40 -17.71
N GLU A 275 -4.03 1.48 -18.00
CA GLU A 275 -2.95 1.53 -18.99
C GLU A 275 -1.76 0.62 -18.58
N ALA A 276 -1.53 0.43 -17.29
CA ALA A 276 -0.47 -0.46 -16.80
C ALA A 276 -0.77 -1.93 -17.13
N LEU A 277 -2.05 -2.32 -17.19
CA LEU A 277 -2.49 -3.69 -17.47
C LEU A 277 -2.90 -3.92 -18.94
N GLU A 278 -2.75 -2.94 -19.83
CA GLU A 278 -3.22 -3.02 -21.20
C GLU A 278 -2.68 -4.24 -21.97
N MET A 279 -1.38 -4.54 -21.83
CA MET A 279 -0.76 -5.72 -22.47
C MET A 279 -1.34 -7.02 -21.94
N ALA A 280 -1.56 -7.10 -20.64
CA ALA A 280 -2.12 -8.30 -19.98
C ALA A 280 -3.60 -8.50 -20.36
N ILE A 281 -4.39 -7.42 -20.41
CA ILE A 281 -5.77 -7.44 -20.85
C ILE A 281 -5.86 -7.87 -22.32
N ALA A 282 -5.02 -7.31 -23.21
CA ALA A 282 -4.99 -7.68 -24.62
C ALA A 282 -4.63 -9.16 -24.82
N LEU A 283 -3.67 -9.69 -24.06
CA LEU A 283 -3.35 -11.12 -24.11
C LEU A 283 -4.52 -11.96 -23.60
N ALA A 284 -5.16 -11.57 -22.51
CA ALA A 284 -6.30 -12.28 -21.93
C ALA A 284 -7.48 -12.37 -22.90
N GLU A 285 -7.78 -11.28 -23.62
CA GLU A 285 -8.81 -11.30 -24.67
C GLU A 285 -8.43 -12.24 -25.82
N LYS A 286 -7.17 -12.20 -26.26
CA LYS A 286 -6.67 -13.03 -27.35
C LYS A 286 -6.75 -14.53 -27.07
N ILE A 287 -6.39 -14.96 -25.84
CA ILE A 287 -6.34 -16.39 -25.48
C ILE A 287 -7.61 -16.87 -24.77
N GLY A 288 -8.57 -16.00 -24.52
CA GLY A 288 -9.78 -16.35 -23.78
C GLY A 288 -9.49 -16.65 -22.31
N ALA A 289 -8.65 -15.86 -21.65
CA ALA A 289 -8.36 -16.06 -20.22
C ALA A 289 -9.53 -15.65 -19.34
N ASP A 290 -9.60 -16.24 -18.14
CA ASP A 290 -10.66 -16.02 -17.16
C ASP A 290 -10.36 -14.81 -16.26
N ILE A 291 -9.07 -14.63 -15.92
CA ILE A 291 -8.61 -13.61 -14.97
C ILE A 291 -7.24 -13.05 -15.40
N VAL A 292 -7.03 -11.78 -15.13
CA VAL A 292 -5.75 -11.06 -15.26
C VAL A 292 -5.31 -10.60 -13.88
N LEU A 293 -4.05 -10.82 -13.56
CA LEU A 293 -3.40 -10.38 -12.32
C LEU A 293 -2.21 -9.49 -12.66
N GLY A 294 -2.10 -8.35 -12.01
CA GLY A 294 -0.94 -7.46 -12.15
C GLY A 294 -0.54 -6.88 -10.81
N THR A 295 0.78 -6.75 -10.54
CA THR A 295 1.29 -6.22 -9.29
C THR A 295 2.14 -4.98 -9.51
N ASP A 296 2.26 -4.13 -8.50
CA ASP A 296 3.28 -3.08 -8.49
C ASP A 296 4.69 -3.65 -8.23
N PRO A 297 5.76 -2.86 -8.41
CA PRO A 297 7.13 -3.36 -8.38
C PRO A 297 7.55 -4.07 -7.09
N ASP A 298 7.09 -3.65 -5.93
CA ASP A 298 7.39 -4.27 -4.64
C ASP A 298 6.30 -5.26 -4.18
N SER A 299 5.32 -5.52 -5.06
CA SER A 299 4.31 -6.59 -4.94
C SER A 299 3.46 -6.51 -3.66
N ASP A 300 3.18 -5.29 -3.21
CA ASP A 300 2.27 -5.05 -2.10
C ASP A 300 0.84 -4.73 -2.59
N ARG A 301 0.63 -4.45 -3.90
CA ARG A 301 -0.68 -4.19 -4.51
C ARG A 301 -0.97 -5.16 -5.64
N ILE A 302 -2.26 -5.47 -5.82
CA ILE A 302 -2.73 -6.37 -6.87
C ILE A 302 -3.90 -5.77 -7.65
N GLY A 303 -3.73 -5.60 -8.97
CA GLY A 303 -4.80 -5.34 -9.92
C GLY A 303 -5.40 -6.66 -10.39
N ILE A 304 -6.71 -6.77 -10.30
CA ILE A 304 -7.48 -7.94 -10.71
C ILE A 304 -8.45 -7.52 -11.81
N ALA A 305 -8.31 -8.09 -13.02
CA ALA A 305 -9.29 -7.90 -14.07
C ALA A 305 -9.93 -9.24 -14.44
N VAL A 306 -11.24 -9.21 -14.64
CA VAL A 306 -12.08 -10.42 -14.83
C VAL A 306 -13.08 -10.19 -15.96
N ARG A 307 -13.66 -11.28 -16.49
CA ARG A 307 -14.71 -11.16 -17.48
C ARG A 307 -15.99 -10.62 -16.87
N ASP A 308 -16.48 -9.52 -17.44
CA ASP A 308 -17.78 -8.95 -17.11
C ASP A 308 -18.95 -9.75 -17.73
N SER A 309 -20.18 -9.28 -17.53
CA SER A 309 -21.39 -9.91 -18.07
C SER A 309 -21.50 -9.90 -19.61
N GLU A 310 -20.68 -9.09 -20.30
CA GLU A 310 -20.57 -9.08 -21.77
C GLU A 310 -19.39 -9.97 -22.26
N GLY A 311 -18.68 -10.62 -21.36
CA GLY A 311 -17.50 -11.46 -21.64
C GLY A 311 -16.21 -10.70 -21.91
N LYS A 312 -16.15 -9.38 -21.65
CA LYS A 312 -14.97 -8.54 -21.80
C LYS A 312 -14.18 -8.49 -20.49
N ILE A 313 -12.86 -8.41 -20.61
CA ILE A 313 -11.99 -8.23 -19.44
C ILE A 313 -12.16 -6.80 -18.90
N LYS A 314 -12.56 -6.70 -17.62
CA LYS A 314 -12.78 -5.45 -16.90
C LYS A 314 -11.90 -5.42 -15.65
N LEU A 315 -11.11 -4.37 -15.48
CA LEU A 315 -10.34 -4.12 -14.26
C LEU A 315 -11.31 -3.76 -13.12
N LEU A 316 -11.23 -4.48 -12.02
CA LEU A 316 -11.93 -4.16 -10.78
C LEU A 316 -11.16 -3.08 -10.02
N ASN A 317 -11.87 -2.18 -9.35
CA ASN A 317 -11.21 -1.29 -8.40
C ASN A 317 -10.89 -2.04 -7.08
N GLY A 318 -10.02 -1.42 -6.23
CA GLY A 318 -9.60 -2.07 -4.99
C GLY A 318 -10.74 -2.39 -4.03
N ASN A 319 -11.78 -1.54 -3.97
CA ASN A 319 -12.97 -1.81 -3.17
C ASN A 319 -13.74 -3.04 -3.67
N GLN A 320 -13.93 -3.18 -4.99
CA GLN A 320 -14.62 -4.32 -5.59
C GLN A 320 -13.87 -5.63 -5.36
N ALA A 321 -12.55 -5.63 -5.55
CA ALA A 321 -11.71 -6.79 -5.27
C ALA A 321 -11.76 -7.16 -3.78
N MET A 322 -11.62 -6.17 -2.89
CA MET A 322 -11.64 -6.35 -1.44
C MET A 322 -12.94 -7.01 -0.95
N VAL A 323 -14.11 -6.53 -1.39
CA VAL A 323 -15.39 -7.07 -0.89
C VAL A 323 -15.61 -8.52 -1.33
N VAL A 324 -15.20 -8.89 -2.55
CA VAL A 324 -15.32 -10.27 -3.04
C VAL A 324 -14.35 -11.19 -2.28
N MET A 325 -13.10 -10.77 -2.08
CA MET A 325 -12.12 -11.54 -1.32
C MET A 325 -12.56 -11.72 0.15
N THR A 326 -13.09 -10.66 0.76
CA THR A 326 -13.55 -10.69 2.15
C THR A 326 -14.74 -11.60 2.33
N ASP A 327 -15.76 -11.53 1.45
CA ASP A 327 -16.93 -12.43 1.50
C ASP A 327 -16.50 -13.89 1.34
N PHE A 328 -15.63 -14.17 0.37
CA PHE A 328 -15.13 -15.53 0.14
C PHE A 328 -14.41 -16.08 1.37
N LEU A 329 -13.50 -15.35 1.98
CA LEU A 329 -12.80 -15.78 3.19
C LEU A 329 -13.78 -16.05 4.34
N MET A 330 -14.73 -15.16 4.60
CA MET A 330 -15.71 -15.36 5.66
C MET A 330 -16.60 -16.58 5.40
N LYS A 331 -17.00 -16.81 4.15
CA LYS A 331 -17.74 -18.00 3.74
C LYS A 331 -16.93 -19.28 4.00
N GLN A 332 -15.64 -19.29 3.66
CA GLN A 332 -14.75 -20.43 3.93
C GLN A 332 -14.58 -20.67 5.43
N TRP A 333 -14.39 -19.62 6.23
CA TRP A 333 -14.31 -19.73 7.68
C TRP A 333 -15.60 -20.25 8.31
N GLN A 334 -16.76 -19.80 7.80
CA GLN A 334 -18.07 -20.29 8.22
C GLN A 334 -18.25 -21.79 7.91
N GLN A 335 -17.91 -22.20 6.68
CA GLN A 335 -17.99 -23.61 6.26
C GLN A 335 -17.08 -24.53 7.08
N GLN A 336 -15.94 -24.02 7.52
CA GLN A 336 -14.99 -24.74 8.39
C GLN A 336 -15.37 -24.67 9.88
N GLY A 337 -16.49 -24.04 10.24
CA GLY A 337 -16.94 -23.89 11.63
C GLY A 337 -16.00 -23.02 12.50
N LYS A 338 -15.21 -22.14 11.89
CA LYS A 338 -14.23 -21.29 12.59
C LYS A 338 -14.81 -19.98 13.12
N LEU A 339 -16.00 -19.57 12.67
CA LEU A 339 -16.62 -18.33 13.17
C LEU A 339 -17.26 -18.60 14.54
N ASN A 340 -16.72 -17.96 15.57
CA ASN A 340 -17.14 -18.13 16.98
C ASN A 340 -17.32 -16.80 17.73
N GLY A 341 -17.38 -15.67 16.99
CA GLY A 341 -17.54 -14.32 17.53
C GLY A 341 -16.25 -13.65 18.00
N LYS A 342 -15.08 -14.28 17.75
CA LYS A 342 -13.75 -13.71 18.05
C LYS A 342 -12.97 -13.30 16.81
N GLN A 343 -13.64 -13.23 15.67
CA GLN A 343 -13.00 -12.87 14.41
C GLN A 343 -13.28 -11.43 14.05
N PHE A 344 -12.32 -10.84 13.31
CA PHE A 344 -12.51 -9.53 12.71
C PHE A 344 -11.89 -9.44 11.31
N VAL A 345 -12.37 -8.48 10.55
CA VAL A 345 -11.77 -8.02 9.28
C VAL A 345 -11.33 -6.57 9.41
N GLY A 346 -10.27 -6.19 8.70
CA GLY A 346 -9.70 -4.84 8.73
C GLY A 346 -9.99 -4.04 7.48
N SER A 347 -10.30 -2.74 7.64
CA SER A 347 -10.43 -1.79 6.51
C SER A 347 -10.07 -0.38 6.94
N THR A 348 -10.18 0.59 6.00
CA THR A 348 -9.83 1.99 6.26
C THR A 348 -11.04 2.92 6.21
N ILE A 349 -10.90 4.10 6.84
CA ILE A 349 -11.96 5.12 6.88
C ILE A 349 -12.40 5.62 5.48
N VAL A 350 -11.57 5.48 4.45
CA VAL A 350 -11.88 5.93 3.08
C VAL A 350 -12.30 4.79 2.14
N SER A 351 -12.12 3.54 2.55
CA SER A 351 -12.54 2.37 1.79
C SER A 351 -14.06 2.20 1.80
N THR A 352 -14.59 1.29 0.96
CA THR A 352 -16.04 1.05 0.87
C THR A 352 -16.65 0.60 2.19
N SER A 353 -17.82 1.14 2.52
CA SER A 353 -18.58 0.70 3.69
C SER A 353 -19.24 -0.66 3.51
N MET A 354 -19.30 -1.19 2.29
CA MET A 354 -19.87 -2.50 1.98
C MET A 354 -19.19 -3.64 2.76
N VAL A 355 -17.90 -3.48 3.10
CA VAL A 355 -17.18 -4.47 3.92
C VAL A 355 -17.83 -4.65 5.30
N ASN A 356 -18.42 -3.59 5.87
CA ASN A 356 -19.13 -3.65 7.15
C ASN A 356 -20.41 -4.47 7.03
N ASP A 357 -21.18 -4.25 5.94
CA ASP A 357 -22.44 -4.95 5.69
C ASP A 357 -22.20 -6.45 5.47
N ILE A 358 -21.15 -6.77 4.71
CA ILE A 358 -20.72 -8.15 4.47
C ILE A 358 -20.33 -8.81 5.80
N ALA A 359 -19.41 -8.22 6.56
CA ALA A 359 -18.93 -8.76 7.82
C ALA A 359 -20.08 -8.99 8.82
N ALA A 360 -20.96 -7.99 8.96
CA ALA A 360 -22.14 -8.09 9.81
C ALA A 360 -23.05 -9.26 9.42
N SER A 361 -23.19 -9.59 8.13
CA SER A 361 -23.99 -10.71 7.66
C SER A 361 -23.46 -12.09 8.09
N TYR A 362 -22.18 -12.17 8.46
CA TYR A 362 -21.52 -13.34 9.04
C TYR A 362 -21.36 -13.26 10.58
N GLY A 363 -21.82 -12.18 11.21
CA GLY A 363 -21.61 -11.93 12.64
C GLY A 363 -20.15 -11.62 12.99
N VAL A 364 -19.36 -11.11 12.03
CA VAL A 364 -17.95 -10.75 12.17
C VAL A 364 -17.81 -9.25 12.36
N GLU A 365 -16.94 -8.83 13.27
CA GLU A 365 -16.63 -7.42 13.50
C GLU A 365 -15.76 -6.85 12.38
N THR A 366 -16.05 -5.62 11.92
CA THR A 366 -15.14 -4.85 11.08
C THR A 366 -14.41 -3.81 11.94
N LYS A 367 -13.08 -3.85 11.94
CA LYS A 367 -12.26 -2.81 12.56
C LYS A 367 -11.79 -1.83 11.48
N ILE A 368 -12.01 -0.53 11.72
CA ILE A 368 -11.70 0.53 10.78
C ILE A 368 -10.51 1.34 11.29
N GLY A 369 -9.47 1.45 10.48
CA GLY A 369 -8.28 2.26 10.74
C GLY A 369 -8.19 3.50 9.88
N LEU A 370 -7.19 4.33 10.15
CA LEU A 370 -6.83 5.42 9.26
C LEU A 370 -6.35 4.88 7.90
N THR A 371 -6.22 5.76 6.91
CA THR A 371 -5.65 5.42 5.60
C THR A 371 -4.20 4.97 5.74
N GLY A 372 -3.88 3.86 5.11
CA GLY A 372 -2.56 3.23 5.12
C GLY A 372 -2.57 1.90 5.85
N PHE A 373 -2.03 0.89 5.18
CA PHE A 373 -2.15 -0.52 5.57
C PHE A 373 -1.52 -0.84 6.93
N LYS A 374 -0.52 -0.07 7.36
CA LYS A 374 0.09 -0.18 8.69
C LYS A 374 -0.93 -0.12 9.85
N TRP A 375 -2.07 0.56 9.65
CA TRP A 375 -3.13 0.62 10.64
C TRP A 375 -3.93 -0.67 10.71
N ILE A 376 -4.10 -1.39 9.57
CA ILE A 376 -4.71 -2.72 9.55
C ILE A 376 -3.78 -3.72 10.26
N ALA A 377 -2.49 -3.70 9.94
CA ALA A 377 -1.49 -4.52 10.63
C ALA A 377 -1.44 -4.23 12.14
N LYS A 378 -1.55 -2.95 12.53
CA LYS A 378 -1.60 -2.55 13.94
C LYS A 378 -2.81 -3.14 14.68
N MET A 379 -3.98 -3.29 14.04
CA MET A 379 -5.16 -3.90 14.68
C MET A 379 -4.87 -5.32 15.16
N ILE A 380 -4.12 -6.10 14.40
CA ILE A 380 -3.75 -7.48 14.80
C ILE A 380 -2.93 -7.47 16.10
N LYS A 381 -2.04 -6.48 16.24
CA LYS A 381 -1.24 -6.29 17.45
C LYS A 381 -2.06 -5.76 18.62
N ASP A 382 -3.00 -4.85 18.35
CA ASP A 382 -3.82 -4.21 19.39
C ASP A 382 -4.92 -5.13 19.95
N PHE A 383 -5.33 -6.15 19.17
CA PHE A 383 -6.39 -7.11 19.52
C PHE A 383 -5.89 -8.56 19.42
N PRO A 384 -4.88 -8.94 20.20
CA PRO A 384 -4.25 -10.27 20.11
C PRO A 384 -5.19 -11.41 20.54
N GLU A 385 -6.32 -11.10 21.19
CA GLU A 385 -7.35 -12.06 21.57
C GLU A 385 -8.34 -12.39 20.43
N LEU A 386 -8.26 -11.66 19.31
CA LEU A 386 -9.13 -11.83 18.15
C LEU A 386 -8.36 -12.45 16.97
N ASP A 387 -9.05 -13.25 16.19
CA ASP A 387 -8.52 -13.85 14.96
C ASP A 387 -8.76 -12.91 13.77
N PHE A 388 -7.71 -12.50 13.10
CA PHE A 388 -7.80 -11.71 11.88
C PHE A 388 -8.05 -12.61 10.67
N ILE A 389 -9.18 -12.42 9.97
CA ILE A 389 -9.53 -13.20 8.78
C ILE A 389 -8.81 -12.66 7.55
N GLY A 390 -8.83 -11.35 7.35
CA GLY A 390 -8.26 -10.63 6.22
C GLY A 390 -8.69 -9.18 6.24
N GLY A 391 -8.15 -8.39 5.34
CA GLY A 391 -8.51 -6.98 5.24
C GLY A 391 -7.83 -6.28 4.08
N GLY A 392 -8.36 -5.13 3.73
CA GLY A 392 -7.87 -4.40 2.57
C GLY A 392 -8.16 -2.92 2.60
N GLU A 393 -7.64 -2.25 1.59
CA GLU A 393 -7.86 -0.83 1.34
C GLU A 393 -8.22 -0.59 -0.14
N GLU A 394 -8.85 0.54 -0.41
CA GLU A 394 -9.29 0.94 -1.75
C GLU A 394 -8.16 1.04 -2.77
N SER A 395 -6.92 1.18 -2.30
CA SER A 395 -5.73 1.32 -3.13
C SER A 395 -5.09 -0.03 -3.48
N PHE A 396 -5.90 -1.04 -3.79
CA PHE A 396 -5.47 -2.34 -4.33
C PHE A 396 -4.61 -3.20 -3.38
N GLY A 397 -4.58 -2.84 -2.09
CA GLY A 397 -3.91 -3.61 -1.05
C GLY A 397 -4.87 -4.57 -0.36
N TYR A 398 -4.46 -5.84 -0.21
CA TYR A 398 -5.20 -6.84 0.56
C TYR A 398 -4.22 -7.76 1.31
N MET A 399 -4.69 -8.33 2.41
CA MET A 399 -3.93 -9.27 3.25
C MET A 399 -4.83 -10.41 3.69
N VAL A 400 -4.33 -11.64 3.54
CA VAL A 400 -5.04 -12.89 3.88
C VAL A 400 -4.45 -13.46 5.15
N GLY A 401 -5.21 -13.51 6.23
CA GLY A 401 -4.71 -13.95 7.53
C GLY A 401 -3.65 -13.02 8.10
N ASP A 402 -2.87 -13.49 9.06
CA ASP A 402 -1.98 -12.67 9.87
C ASP A 402 -0.48 -13.07 9.81
N PHE A 403 -0.12 -13.99 8.91
CA PHE A 403 1.26 -14.46 8.76
C PHE A 403 2.19 -13.43 8.09
N VAL A 404 1.61 -12.48 7.35
CA VAL A 404 2.21 -11.23 6.84
C VAL A 404 1.55 -10.06 7.55
N ARG A 405 2.25 -8.94 7.71
CA ARG A 405 1.74 -7.73 8.39
C ARG A 405 1.82 -6.48 7.50
N ASP A 406 1.75 -6.67 6.21
CA ASP A 406 1.55 -5.64 5.18
C ASP A 406 0.69 -6.23 4.07
N LYS A 407 0.30 -5.41 3.10
CA LYS A 407 -0.36 -5.83 1.87
C LYS A 407 0.44 -6.95 1.20
N ASP A 408 -0.24 -7.98 0.78
CA ASP A 408 0.39 -9.16 0.18
C ASP A 408 -0.28 -9.50 -1.16
N ALA A 409 0.33 -9.03 -2.24
CA ALA A 409 -0.16 -9.35 -3.59
C ALA A 409 0.05 -10.82 -3.96
N VAL A 410 1.00 -11.54 -3.33
CA VAL A 410 1.29 -12.94 -3.65
C VAL A 410 0.14 -13.85 -3.20
N THR A 411 -0.23 -13.77 -1.92
CA THR A 411 -1.35 -14.57 -1.39
C THR A 411 -2.69 -14.06 -1.89
N SER A 412 -2.83 -12.74 -2.11
CA SER A 412 -4.04 -12.16 -2.70
C SER A 412 -4.25 -12.62 -4.15
N ALA A 413 -3.18 -12.79 -4.95
CA ALA A 413 -3.26 -13.37 -6.29
C ALA A 413 -3.78 -14.81 -6.25
N LEU A 414 -3.24 -15.60 -5.32
CA LEU A 414 -3.70 -16.98 -5.10
C LEU A 414 -5.18 -17.01 -4.70
N LEU A 415 -5.59 -16.18 -3.73
CA LEU A 415 -6.99 -16.08 -3.31
C LEU A 415 -7.92 -15.66 -4.45
N ALA A 416 -7.50 -14.69 -5.29
CA ALA A 416 -8.29 -14.28 -6.45
C ALA A 416 -8.49 -15.43 -7.45
N CYS A 417 -7.47 -16.27 -7.65
CA CYS A 417 -7.57 -17.48 -8.47
C CYS A 417 -8.49 -18.53 -7.85
N GLU A 418 -8.44 -18.73 -6.53
CA GLU A 418 -9.37 -19.63 -5.81
C GLU A 418 -10.84 -19.21 -6.01
N ILE A 419 -11.11 -17.90 -5.88
CA ILE A 419 -12.45 -17.34 -6.11
C ILE A 419 -12.90 -17.57 -7.55
N ALA A 420 -12.01 -17.29 -8.52
CA ALA A 420 -12.32 -17.45 -9.95
C ALA A 420 -12.55 -18.92 -10.31
N ALA A 421 -11.73 -19.85 -9.80
CA ALA A 421 -11.89 -21.29 -10.01
C ALA A 421 -13.21 -21.80 -9.38
N ALA A 422 -13.48 -21.42 -8.13
CA ALA A 422 -14.73 -21.77 -7.44
C ALA A 422 -15.98 -21.26 -8.17
N ALA A 423 -15.92 -20.03 -8.70
CA ALA A 423 -17.03 -19.49 -9.48
C ALA A 423 -17.21 -20.24 -10.79
N LYS A 424 -16.12 -20.48 -11.53
CA LYS A 424 -16.13 -21.19 -12.82
C LYS A 424 -16.66 -22.62 -12.70
N SER A 425 -16.21 -23.38 -11.71
CA SER A 425 -16.68 -24.76 -11.45
C SER A 425 -18.19 -24.83 -11.14
N ASN A 426 -18.76 -23.74 -10.63
CA ASN A 426 -20.19 -23.60 -10.38
C ASN A 426 -20.97 -22.92 -11.52
N GLY A 427 -20.37 -22.79 -12.72
CA GLY A 427 -21.00 -22.17 -13.89
C GLY A 427 -21.23 -20.65 -13.74
N SER A 428 -20.44 -19.98 -12.91
CA SER A 428 -20.50 -18.54 -12.63
C SER A 428 -19.15 -17.87 -12.94
N SER A 429 -18.97 -16.61 -12.59
CA SER A 429 -17.71 -15.89 -12.72
C SER A 429 -17.38 -15.06 -11.47
N PHE A 430 -16.14 -14.62 -11.37
CA PHE A 430 -15.72 -13.68 -10.32
C PHE A 430 -16.58 -12.41 -10.36
N TYR A 431 -16.85 -11.86 -11.54
CA TYR A 431 -17.67 -10.67 -11.71
C TYR A 431 -19.13 -10.90 -11.29
N GLU A 432 -19.71 -12.06 -11.64
CA GLU A 432 -21.06 -12.41 -11.21
C GLU A 432 -21.13 -12.58 -9.68
N THR A 433 -20.07 -13.06 -9.04
CA THR A 433 -19.97 -13.11 -7.57
C THR A 433 -20.09 -11.70 -6.97
N LEU A 434 -19.37 -10.71 -7.54
CA LEU A 434 -19.51 -9.30 -7.14
C LEU A 434 -20.95 -8.78 -7.32
N LEU A 435 -21.59 -9.08 -8.46
CA LEU A 435 -22.98 -8.65 -8.71
C LEU A 435 -23.98 -9.26 -7.73
N LYS A 436 -23.78 -10.53 -7.34
CA LYS A 436 -24.58 -11.19 -6.29
C LYS A 436 -24.39 -10.51 -4.93
N LEU A 437 -23.19 -10.05 -4.60
CA LEU A 437 -22.96 -9.26 -3.38
C LEU A 437 -23.69 -7.91 -3.44
N TYR A 438 -23.71 -7.27 -4.58
CA TYR A 438 -24.44 -6.02 -4.77
C TYR A 438 -25.97 -6.18 -4.63
N THR A 439 -26.55 -7.30 -5.09
CA THR A 439 -27.98 -7.57 -4.87
C THR A 439 -28.32 -7.85 -3.40
N LYS A 440 -27.35 -8.40 -2.65
CA LYS A 440 -27.54 -8.73 -1.23
C LYS A 440 -27.32 -7.53 -0.29
N HIS A 441 -26.35 -6.64 -0.61
CA HIS A 441 -25.84 -5.61 0.30
C HIS A 441 -25.94 -4.17 -0.23
N SER A 442 -26.65 -3.92 -1.32
CA SER A 442 -26.68 -2.70 -2.14
C SER A 442 -25.51 -2.58 -3.13
N PHE A 443 -25.76 -1.89 -4.22
CA PHE A 443 -24.72 -1.54 -5.20
C PHE A 443 -23.96 -0.33 -4.69
N TYR A 444 -22.69 -0.55 -4.32
CA TYR A 444 -21.77 0.50 -3.97
C TYR A 444 -20.97 0.93 -5.19
N LYS A 445 -20.83 2.23 -5.40
CA LYS A 445 -19.97 2.83 -6.43
C LYS A 445 -19.07 3.87 -5.80
N GLU A 446 -17.77 3.68 -6.01
CA GLU A 446 -16.76 4.58 -5.49
C GLU A 446 -15.98 5.23 -6.62
N ARG A 447 -15.51 6.44 -6.36
CA ARG A 447 -14.61 7.19 -7.24
C ARG A 447 -13.62 8.03 -6.43
N LEU A 448 -12.36 7.96 -6.82
CA LEU A 448 -11.30 8.83 -6.31
C LEU A 448 -11.08 9.98 -7.30
N VAL A 449 -11.11 11.21 -6.79
CA VAL A 449 -10.74 12.41 -7.54
C VAL A 449 -9.56 13.08 -6.86
N SER A 450 -8.53 13.38 -7.63
CA SER A 450 -7.26 13.92 -7.14
C SER A 450 -6.97 15.27 -7.79
N PHE A 451 -6.72 16.28 -6.97
CA PHE A 451 -6.31 17.61 -7.44
C PHE A 451 -4.89 17.91 -6.99
N THR A 452 -4.04 18.19 -7.96
CA THR A 452 -2.68 18.69 -7.72
C THR A 452 -2.62 20.17 -8.07
N LYS A 453 -2.14 20.98 -7.14
CA LYS A 453 -1.91 22.41 -7.31
C LYS A 453 -0.41 22.66 -7.23
N LYS A 454 0.21 23.18 -8.29
CA LYS A 454 1.67 23.39 -8.33
C LYS A 454 2.11 24.57 -7.44
N GLY A 455 3.27 24.43 -6.81
CA GLY A 455 3.96 25.48 -6.07
C GLY A 455 3.41 25.79 -4.67
N MET A 456 4.01 26.79 -4.01
CA MET A 456 3.63 27.22 -2.65
C MET A 456 2.20 27.73 -2.57
N ASP A 457 1.70 28.41 -3.59
CA ASP A 457 0.31 28.87 -3.69
C ASP A 457 -0.67 27.69 -3.72
N GLY A 458 -0.29 26.56 -4.33
CA GLY A 458 -1.08 25.35 -4.36
C GLY A 458 -1.28 24.73 -2.97
N ALA A 459 -0.22 24.65 -2.17
CA ALA A 459 -0.32 24.16 -0.79
C ALA A 459 -1.23 25.04 0.08
N ALA A 460 -1.12 26.37 -0.06
CA ALA A 460 -1.99 27.32 0.64
C ALA A 460 -3.46 27.17 0.24
N GLN A 461 -3.75 26.96 -1.06
CA GLN A 461 -5.10 26.70 -1.56
C GLN A 461 -5.70 25.42 -0.99
N ILE A 462 -4.92 24.31 -0.95
CA ILE A 462 -5.36 23.03 -0.39
C ILE A 462 -5.68 23.18 1.10
N LYS A 463 -4.78 23.86 1.85
CA LYS A 463 -5.02 24.16 3.27
C LYS A 463 -6.31 24.99 3.46
N LYS A 464 -6.56 25.96 2.59
CA LYS A 464 -7.78 26.77 2.62
C LYS A 464 -9.02 25.92 2.38
N ILE A 465 -9.03 25.01 1.40
CA ILE A 465 -10.15 24.09 1.15
C ILE A 465 -10.53 23.34 2.43
N MET A 466 -9.55 22.73 3.12
CA MET A 466 -9.82 21.98 4.36
C MET A 466 -10.34 22.89 5.50
N ILE A 467 -9.84 24.11 5.60
CA ILE A 467 -10.32 25.09 6.59
C ILE A 467 -11.78 25.50 6.27
N ASP A 468 -12.09 25.75 5.01
CA ASP A 468 -13.43 26.18 4.59
C ASP A 468 -14.46 25.07 4.80
N LEU A 469 -14.14 23.81 4.45
CA LEU A 469 -14.98 22.64 4.71
C LEU A 469 -15.26 22.43 6.22
N ARG A 470 -14.28 22.69 7.10
CA ARG A 470 -14.46 22.59 8.55
C ARG A 470 -15.28 23.72 9.14
N LYS A 471 -15.06 24.96 8.66
CA LYS A 471 -15.79 26.15 9.17
C LYS A 471 -17.23 26.18 8.70
N ASN A 472 -17.48 25.74 7.47
CA ASN A 472 -18.79 25.78 6.83
C ASN A 472 -19.15 24.37 6.35
N PRO A 473 -19.44 23.43 7.29
CA PRO A 473 -19.73 22.04 6.92
C PRO A 473 -20.97 21.97 6.03
N LEU A 474 -20.89 21.08 5.03
CA LEU A 474 -22.00 20.82 4.13
C LEU A 474 -23.20 20.31 4.93
N THR A 475 -24.39 20.81 4.61
CA THR A 475 -25.65 20.37 5.21
C THR A 475 -26.39 19.37 4.33
N HIS A 476 -26.14 19.39 3.02
CA HIS A 476 -26.69 18.50 2.02
C HIS A 476 -25.61 18.13 0.99
N ILE A 477 -25.73 16.98 0.35
CA ILE A 477 -24.90 16.52 -0.77
C ILE A 477 -25.85 15.84 -1.76
N ASP A 478 -25.91 16.31 -3.03
CA ASP A 478 -26.85 15.86 -4.07
C ASP A 478 -28.30 15.80 -3.55
N GLY A 479 -28.71 16.82 -2.78
CA GLY A 479 -30.02 16.92 -2.17
C GLY A 479 -30.28 16.05 -0.94
N SER A 480 -29.37 15.13 -0.59
CA SER A 480 -29.48 14.28 0.60
C SER A 480 -28.88 14.98 1.81
N LYS A 481 -29.54 14.91 2.96
CA LYS A 481 -29.15 15.60 4.20
C LYS A 481 -27.90 14.95 4.80
N VAL A 482 -26.90 15.76 5.18
CA VAL A 482 -25.73 15.29 5.94
C VAL A 482 -26.16 14.95 7.36
N THR A 483 -25.89 13.72 7.77
CA THR A 483 -26.24 13.16 9.10
C THR A 483 -25.07 13.20 10.06
N PHE A 484 -23.84 12.90 9.58
CA PHE A 484 -22.64 12.92 10.40
C PHE A 484 -21.48 13.61 9.67
N VAL A 485 -20.63 14.26 10.46
CA VAL A 485 -19.34 14.80 10.03
C VAL A 485 -18.27 14.26 10.97
N ASN A 486 -17.29 13.54 10.41
CA ASN A 486 -16.18 12.98 11.15
C ASN A 486 -14.92 13.80 10.83
N ASP A 487 -14.41 14.56 11.80
CA ASP A 487 -13.15 15.30 11.70
C ASP A 487 -12.06 14.58 12.49
N TYR A 488 -11.18 13.90 11.78
CA TYR A 488 -10.06 13.13 12.39
C TYR A 488 -8.93 14.04 12.89
N ASP A 489 -8.85 15.30 12.45
CA ASP A 489 -7.89 16.28 12.96
C ASP A 489 -8.34 16.84 14.33
N ALA A 490 -9.64 17.09 14.45
CA ALA A 490 -10.26 17.47 15.72
C ALA A 490 -10.54 16.26 16.65
N SER A 491 -10.48 15.01 16.13
CA SER A 491 -10.90 13.78 16.81
C SER A 491 -12.37 13.80 17.24
N THR A 492 -13.26 14.30 16.39
CA THR A 492 -14.70 14.45 16.69
C THR A 492 -15.58 13.85 15.60
N GLU A 493 -16.65 13.15 16.01
CA GLU A 493 -17.79 12.78 15.20
C GLU A 493 -18.97 13.64 15.65
N LYS A 494 -19.53 14.44 14.73
CA LYS A 494 -20.68 15.29 14.99
C LYS A 494 -21.92 14.79 14.28
N ASN A 495 -22.98 14.54 15.04
CA ASN A 495 -24.31 14.32 14.50
C ASN A 495 -24.92 15.67 14.09
N MET A 496 -25.14 15.85 12.78
CA MET A 496 -25.63 17.12 12.22
C MET A 496 -27.13 17.32 12.44
N ILE A 497 -27.85 16.29 12.88
CA ILE A 497 -29.30 16.35 13.16
C ILE A 497 -29.55 16.76 14.62
N THR A 498 -28.83 16.11 15.56
CA THR A 498 -29.01 16.34 17.00
C THR A 498 -28.03 17.37 17.57
N GLY A 499 -26.95 17.65 16.88
CA GLY A 499 -25.83 18.48 17.37
C GLY A 499 -24.91 17.76 18.38
N GLU A 500 -25.15 16.49 18.69
CA GLU A 500 -24.31 15.69 19.59
C GLU A 500 -22.92 15.48 18.98
N GLU A 501 -21.86 15.61 19.80
CA GLU A 501 -20.48 15.33 19.41
C GLU A 501 -19.93 14.17 20.26
N LYS A 502 -19.21 13.24 19.58
CA LYS A 502 -18.51 12.10 20.18
C LYS A 502 -17.03 12.16 19.85
N SER A 503 -16.18 11.60 20.72
CA SER A 503 -14.75 11.48 20.46
C SER A 503 -14.45 10.33 19.51
N ILE A 504 -13.60 10.56 18.52
CA ILE A 504 -13.00 9.52 17.68
C ILE A 504 -11.70 9.05 18.36
N HIS A 505 -11.62 7.75 18.64
CA HIS A 505 -10.46 7.11 19.32
C HIS A 505 -9.39 6.60 18.36
N LEU A 506 -9.24 7.25 17.20
CA LEU A 506 -8.14 7.00 16.26
C LEU A 506 -7.10 8.11 16.37
N PRO A 507 -5.83 7.85 15.99
CA PRO A 507 -4.82 8.89 15.91
C PRO A 507 -5.27 10.07 15.05
N LYS A 508 -4.78 11.27 15.34
CA LYS A 508 -5.10 12.46 14.55
C LYS A 508 -4.63 12.31 13.12
N SER A 509 -5.48 12.70 12.19
CA SER A 509 -5.20 12.71 10.76
C SER A 509 -5.98 13.83 10.08
N ASN A 510 -5.37 14.53 9.13
CA ASN A 510 -6.06 15.61 8.41
C ASN A 510 -7.03 15.02 7.37
N VAL A 511 -8.09 14.38 7.87
CA VAL A 511 -9.18 13.79 7.07
C VAL A 511 -10.51 14.32 7.61
N LEU A 512 -11.41 14.68 6.69
CA LEU A 512 -12.78 15.09 6.98
C LEU A 512 -13.73 14.23 6.17
N ILE A 513 -14.73 13.62 6.82
CA ILE A 513 -15.69 12.72 6.16
C ILE A 513 -17.11 13.19 6.45
N TYR A 514 -17.92 13.30 5.38
CA TYR A 514 -19.34 13.56 5.44
C TYR A 514 -20.12 12.27 5.16
N HIS A 515 -21.17 12.04 5.93
CA HIS A 515 -22.12 10.96 5.72
C HIS A 515 -23.53 11.54 5.56
N THR A 516 -24.26 11.06 4.58
CA THR A 516 -25.63 11.51 4.31
C THR A 516 -26.66 10.46 4.67
N GLU A 517 -27.92 10.87 4.71
CA GLU A 517 -29.09 10.04 5.02
C GLU A 517 -29.30 8.88 4.02
N ASP A 518 -28.93 9.06 2.75
CA ASP A 518 -29.01 8.05 1.69
C ASP A 518 -27.77 7.15 1.59
N GLY A 519 -26.85 7.25 2.56
CA GLY A 519 -25.64 6.45 2.63
C GLY A 519 -24.48 6.94 1.74
N THR A 520 -24.58 8.14 1.15
CA THR A 520 -23.44 8.75 0.46
C THR A 520 -22.36 9.12 1.47
N LYS A 521 -21.10 8.79 1.14
CA LYS A 521 -19.91 9.16 1.91
C LYS A 521 -18.96 9.97 1.04
N VAL A 522 -18.51 11.13 1.53
CA VAL A 522 -17.48 11.96 0.87
C VAL A 522 -16.37 12.24 1.86
N ALA A 523 -15.16 11.80 1.54
CA ALA A 523 -13.98 12.04 2.36
C ALA A 523 -13.00 12.99 1.64
N ALA A 524 -12.50 14.00 2.33
CA ALA A 524 -11.47 14.93 1.88
C ALA A 524 -10.17 14.68 2.65
N ARG A 525 -9.07 14.44 1.93
CA ARG A 525 -7.75 14.15 2.50
C ARG A 525 -6.64 14.84 1.71
N PRO A 526 -5.95 15.85 2.25
CA PRO A 526 -4.76 16.40 1.65
C PRO A 526 -3.58 15.43 1.79
N SER A 527 -2.66 15.49 0.83
CA SER A 527 -1.37 14.79 0.95
C SER A 527 -0.50 15.48 2.00
N GLY A 528 0.25 14.68 2.76
CA GLY A 528 1.25 15.22 3.71
C GLY A 528 2.55 15.69 3.05
N THR A 529 2.84 15.18 1.85
CA THR A 529 4.15 15.37 1.20
C THR A 529 4.10 16.18 -0.10
N GLU A 530 2.92 16.27 -0.72
CA GLU A 530 2.71 16.92 -2.02
C GLU A 530 1.56 17.93 -1.95
N PRO A 531 1.57 18.98 -2.78
CA PRO A 531 0.44 19.92 -2.88
C PRO A 531 -0.73 19.28 -3.64
N LYS A 532 -1.31 18.25 -3.06
CA LYS A 532 -2.37 17.41 -3.62
C LYS A 532 -3.45 17.15 -2.57
N ILE A 533 -4.71 17.18 -2.99
CA ILE A 533 -5.85 16.74 -2.18
C ILE A 533 -6.61 15.64 -2.90
N LYS A 534 -7.02 14.63 -2.16
CA LYS A 534 -7.83 13.52 -2.64
C LYS A 534 -9.23 13.63 -2.06
N PHE A 535 -10.23 13.44 -2.92
CA PHE A 535 -11.64 13.28 -2.53
C PHE A 535 -12.08 11.87 -2.87
N TYR A 536 -12.60 11.16 -1.88
CA TYR A 536 -13.14 9.81 -2.02
C TYR A 536 -14.67 9.91 -1.97
N PHE A 537 -15.32 9.53 -3.05
CA PHE A 537 -16.77 9.48 -3.16
C PHE A 537 -17.22 8.03 -3.09
N SER A 538 -18.20 7.75 -2.24
CA SER A 538 -18.90 6.47 -2.20
C SER A 538 -20.39 6.73 -2.16
N VAL A 539 -21.10 6.20 -3.14
CA VAL A 539 -22.56 6.28 -3.25
C VAL A 539 -23.13 4.87 -3.31
N GLN A 540 -24.37 4.69 -2.86
CA GLN A 540 -25.02 3.39 -2.89
C GLN A 540 -26.47 3.48 -3.33
N SER A 541 -26.99 2.38 -3.82
CA SER A 541 -28.40 2.19 -4.13
C SER A 541 -28.77 0.71 -4.15
N GLN A 542 -30.00 0.37 -3.83
CA GLN A 542 -30.48 -1.00 -3.95
C GLN A 542 -30.37 -1.52 -5.39
N LEU A 543 -29.87 -2.74 -5.55
CA LEU A 543 -29.88 -3.47 -6.81
C LEU A 543 -30.84 -4.66 -6.69
N ASP A 544 -31.95 -4.63 -7.41
CA ASP A 544 -32.97 -5.66 -7.32
C ASP A 544 -32.57 -6.96 -8.03
N THR A 545 -31.95 -6.83 -9.21
CA THR A 545 -31.50 -7.97 -10.03
C THR A 545 -30.17 -7.66 -10.71
N ILE A 546 -29.38 -8.70 -11.03
CA ILE A 546 -28.07 -8.59 -11.68
C ILE A 546 -28.19 -7.92 -13.07
N GLU A 547 -29.28 -8.18 -13.80
CA GLU A 547 -29.52 -7.61 -15.14
C GLU A 547 -29.57 -6.08 -15.13
N ASN A 548 -29.99 -5.50 -14.00
CA ASN A 548 -30.06 -4.05 -13.83
C ASN A 548 -28.72 -3.41 -13.44
N ALA A 549 -27.66 -4.19 -13.20
CA ALA A 549 -26.38 -3.69 -12.67
C ALA A 549 -25.75 -2.60 -13.56
N LYS A 550 -25.75 -2.77 -14.88
CA LYS A 550 -25.17 -1.77 -15.81
C LYS A 550 -25.93 -0.43 -15.77
N ALA A 551 -27.26 -0.48 -15.72
CA ALA A 551 -28.06 0.74 -15.61
C ALA A 551 -27.86 1.42 -14.24
N LYS A 552 -27.76 0.63 -13.18
CA LYS A 552 -27.49 1.11 -11.82
C LYS A 552 -26.10 1.73 -11.70
N GLU A 553 -25.09 1.11 -12.29
CA GLU A 553 -23.73 1.67 -12.33
C GLU A 553 -23.72 3.06 -12.99
N GLN A 554 -24.41 3.21 -14.13
CA GLN A 554 -24.52 4.50 -14.82
C GLN A 554 -25.29 5.55 -14.01
N GLU A 555 -26.35 5.16 -13.30
CA GLU A 555 -27.09 6.04 -12.40
C GLU A 555 -26.20 6.60 -11.29
N LEU A 556 -25.42 5.72 -10.64
CA LEU A 556 -24.53 6.08 -9.55
C LEU A 556 -23.32 6.90 -10.05
N ASP A 557 -22.80 6.63 -11.24
CA ASP A 557 -21.76 7.45 -11.85
C ASP A 557 -22.26 8.90 -12.07
N LYS A 558 -23.48 9.06 -12.60
CA LYS A 558 -24.11 10.39 -12.76
C LYS A 558 -24.34 11.08 -11.40
N LYS A 559 -24.66 10.33 -10.36
CA LYS A 559 -24.80 10.88 -9.00
C LYS A 559 -23.46 11.43 -8.51
N ILE A 560 -22.36 10.69 -8.68
CA ILE A 560 -21.02 11.17 -8.33
C ILE A 560 -20.65 12.43 -9.13
N ASP A 561 -20.97 12.49 -10.43
CA ASP A 561 -20.70 13.66 -11.27
C ASP A 561 -21.44 14.91 -10.77
N ARG A 562 -22.71 14.77 -10.33
CA ARG A 562 -23.46 15.88 -9.72
C ARG A 562 -22.82 16.35 -8.42
N ILE A 563 -22.42 15.42 -7.55
CA ILE A 563 -21.73 15.74 -6.27
C ILE A 563 -20.43 16.50 -6.53
N ILE A 564 -19.60 16.05 -7.47
CA ILE A 564 -18.34 16.72 -7.85
C ILE A 564 -18.64 18.16 -8.33
N THR A 565 -19.66 18.33 -9.16
CA THR A 565 -20.09 19.64 -9.69
C THR A 565 -20.60 20.56 -8.57
N GLU A 566 -21.46 20.05 -7.68
CA GLU A 566 -22.02 20.79 -6.53
C GLU A 566 -20.91 21.26 -5.56
N MET A 567 -19.91 20.42 -5.31
CA MET A 567 -18.77 20.74 -4.44
C MET A 567 -17.74 21.66 -5.11
N ALA A 568 -17.92 21.98 -6.38
CA ALA A 568 -16.97 22.78 -7.20
C ALA A 568 -15.54 22.19 -7.18
N ILE A 569 -15.46 20.88 -7.25
CA ILE A 569 -14.23 20.08 -7.20
C ILE A 569 -13.85 19.64 -8.62
#